data_3b037cc18b2ab5c8fad325d5dca41db2
#
_entry.id   3b037cc18b2ab5c8fad325d5dca41db2
#
_cell.length_a   1.000
_cell.length_b   1.000
_cell.length_c   1.000
_cell.angle_alpha   90.00
_cell.angle_beta   90.00
_cell.angle_gamma   90.00
#
_symmetry.space_group_name_H-M   'P 1'
#
loop_
_entity.id
_entity.type
_entity.pdbx_description
1 polymer ?
#
loop_
_entity_poly.entity_id
_entity_poly.type
_entity_poly.pdbx_seq_one_letter_code
_entity_poly.pdbx_strand_id
1 'polypeptide(L)'
;VIVLDNGMVLQGSNQENAAYPSGLCAERVVIFYAGANYPENKIVKMFISAAPSDREATSPIPPCGSCRQSISEYEVKQDLPIEIYFMGSIGPIHKSDSLKNLLPFMFDKSNL
;
A
#
# COMPACT_ATOMS: atom_id res chain seq x y z
N VAL A 1 -5.18 4.42 3.29
CA VAL A 1 -4.67 5.62 3.97
C VAL A 1 -3.17 5.48 4.17
N ILE A 2 -2.41 6.55 3.92
CA ILE A 2 -0.99 6.62 4.28
C ILE A 2 -0.72 7.83 5.17
N VAL A 3 0.33 7.73 5.98
CA VAL A 3 0.84 8.82 6.83
C VAL A 3 2.25 9.14 6.37
N LEU A 4 2.50 10.42 6.08
CA LEU A 4 3.81 10.92 5.70
C LEU A 4 4.62 11.37 6.94
N ASP A 5 5.92 11.52 6.78
CA ASP A 5 6.85 11.90 7.86
C ASP A 5 6.60 13.33 8.41
N ASN A 6 5.87 14.17 7.69
CA ASN A 6 5.41 15.49 8.17
C ASN A 6 4.06 15.43 8.91
N GLY A 7 3.50 14.23 9.14
CA GLY A 7 2.21 14.03 9.79
C GLY A 7 1.00 14.15 8.86
N MET A 8 1.18 14.46 7.59
CA MET A 8 0.08 14.53 6.62
C MET A 8 -0.52 13.15 6.41
N VAL A 9 -1.84 13.08 6.35
CA VAL A 9 -2.62 11.86 6.09
C VAL A 9 -3.27 11.97 4.72
N LEU A 10 -3.00 10.99 3.85
CA LEU A 10 -3.57 10.91 2.50
C LEU A 10 -4.43 9.66 2.37
N GLN A 11 -5.48 9.76 1.56
CA GLN A 11 -6.45 8.69 1.36
C GLN A 11 -6.60 8.36 -0.11
N GLY A 12 -6.76 7.07 -0.42
CA GLY A 12 -7.08 6.58 -1.75
C GLY A 12 -8.15 5.48 -1.68
N SER A 13 -8.80 5.25 -2.81
CA SER A 13 -9.74 4.15 -3.01
C SER A 13 -9.50 3.49 -4.36
N ASN A 14 -10.01 2.25 -4.53
CA ASN A 14 -9.92 1.53 -5.79
C ASN A 14 -10.48 2.37 -6.93
N GLN A 15 -9.78 2.35 -8.07
CA GLN A 15 -10.25 2.94 -9.31
C GLN A 15 -10.49 1.81 -10.31
N GLU A 16 -11.77 1.47 -10.47
CA GLU A 16 -12.19 0.43 -11.38
C GLU A 16 -12.25 0.93 -12.83
N ASN A 17 -11.98 0.05 -13.78
CA ASN A 17 -11.94 0.40 -15.19
C ASN A 17 -12.41 -0.79 -16.04
N ALA A 18 -13.17 -0.53 -17.12
CA ALA A 18 -13.58 -1.55 -18.06
C ALA A 18 -12.38 -2.16 -18.82
N ALA A 19 -11.31 -1.40 -19.02
CA ALA A 19 -10.02 -1.92 -19.44
C ALA A 19 -9.26 -2.37 -18.18
N TYR A 20 -9.49 -3.58 -17.73
CA TYR A 20 -9.02 -4.11 -16.44
C TYR A 20 -7.55 -3.79 -16.10
N PRO A 21 -6.59 -3.92 -17.03
CA PRO A 21 -5.19 -3.60 -16.72
C PRO A 21 -4.93 -2.14 -16.30
N SER A 22 -5.82 -1.20 -16.65
CA SER A 22 -5.67 0.22 -16.30
C SER A 22 -6.30 0.62 -14.97
N GLY A 23 -7.03 -0.29 -14.32
CA GLY A 23 -7.54 -0.08 -12.96
C GLY A 23 -6.42 -0.09 -11.92
N LEU A 24 -6.65 0.56 -10.80
CA LEU A 24 -5.68 0.65 -9.69
C LEU A 24 -6.34 0.30 -8.36
N CYS A 25 -5.62 -0.49 -7.55
CA CYS A 25 -5.95 -0.65 -6.14
C CYS A 25 -5.70 0.65 -5.37
N ALA A 26 -6.44 0.84 -4.28
CA ALA A 26 -6.36 2.01 -3.41
C ALA A 26 -4.93 2.36 -2.98
N GLU A 27 -4.12 1.34 -2.68
CA GLU A 27 -2.73 1.50 -2.27
C GLU A 27 -1.90 2.22 -3.34
N ARG A 28 -2.03 1.79 -4.61
CA ARG A 28 -1.29 2.42 -5.72
C ARG A 28 -1.81 3.82 -6.02
N VAL A 29 -3.12 4.04 -5.90
CA VAL A 29 -3.68 5.38 -6.04
C VAL A 29 -3.02 6.36 -5.09
N VAL A 30 -2.96 6.02 -3.79
CA VAL A 30 -2.46 6.96 -2.78
C VAL A 30 -0.94 7.11 -2.80
N ILE A 31 -0.16 6.04 -3.03
CA ILE A 31 1.31 6.18 -3.09
C ILE A 31 1.77 6.91 -4.34
N PHE A 32 1.11 6.72 -5.48
CA PHE A 32 1.43 7.45 -6.71
C PHE A 32 1.08 8.93 -6.59
N TYR A 33 -0.06 9.24 -5.97
CA TYR A 33 -0.40 10.61 -5.64
C TYR A 33 0.65 11.27 -4.72
N ALA A 34 1.05 10.55 -3.67
CA ALA A 34 2.09 11.04 -2.77
C ALA A 34 3.43 11.26 -3.49
N GLY A 35 3.84 10.31 -4.34
CA GLY A 35 5.06 10.45 -5.13
C GLY A 35 5.06 11.63 -6.09
N ALA A 36 3.88 11.96 -6.64
CA ALA A 36 3.73 13.09 -7.55
C ALA A 36 3.68 14.45 -6.84
N ASN A 37 3.03 14.53 -5.67
CA ASN A 37 2.73 15.80 -5.01
C ASN A 37 3.62 16.08 -3.78
N TYR A 38 4.17 15.03 -3.16
CA TYR A 38 5.01 15.12 -1.96
C TYR A 38 6.28 14.28 -2.11
N PRO A 39 7.08 14.49 -3.19
CA PRO A 39 8.22 13.62 -3.51
C PRO A 39 9.34 13.65 -2.46
N GLU A 40 9.40 14.71 -1.65
CA GLU A 40 10.40 14.86 -0.59
C GLU A 40 9.98 14.23 0.74
N ASN A 41 8.72 13.80 0.87
CA ASN A 41 8.21 13.22 2.10
C ASN A 41 8.24 11.69 2.05
N LYS A 42 8.63 11.09 3.18
CA LYS A 42 8.65 9.64 3.32
C LYS A 42 7.30 9.13 3.81
N ILE A 43 6.89 7.98 3.29
CA ILE A 43 5.71 7.25 3.78
C ILE A 43 6.15 6.47 5.01
N VAL A 44 5.54 6.74 6.16
CA VAL A 44 5.90 6.05 7.42
C VAL A 44 4.94 4.94 7.78
N LYS A 45 3.65 5.09 7.44
CA LYS A 45 2.61 4.07 7.71
C LYS A 45 1.63 3.97 6.56
N MET A 46 1.09 2.77 6.39
CA MET A 46 -0.03 2.49 5.48
C MET A 46 -1.09 1.68 6.22
N PHE A 47 -2.36 2.06 6.03
CA PHE A 47 -3.51 1.35 6.59
C PHE A 47 -4.44 0.94 5.46
N ILE A 48 -4.74 -0.35 5.38
CA ILE A 48 -5.57 -0.96 4.33
C ILE A 48 -6.79 -1.59 4.99
N SER A 49 -7.98 -1.27 4.48
CA SER A 49 -9.20 -1.97 4.80
C SER A 49 -9.93 -2.33 3.51
N ALA A 50 -10.37 -3.56 3.41
CA ALA A 50 -11.05 -4.04 2.21
C ALA A 50 -12.12 -5.07 2.56
N ALA A 51 -13.15 -5.13 1.72
CA ALA A 51 -14.18 -6.16 1.76
C ALA A 51 -14.78 -6.35 0.36
N PRO A 52 -15.32 -7.55 0.06
CA PRO A 52 -16.24 -7.72 -1.06
C PRO A 52 -17.46 -6.81 -0.91
N SER A 53 -18.06 -6.43 -2.03
CA SER A 53 -19.25 -5.55 -2.02
C SER A 53 -20.52 -6.23 -1.48
N ASP A 54 -20.54 -7.55 -1.46
CA ASP A 54 -21.72 -8.38 -1.15
C ASP A 54 -21.69 -9.00 0.26
N ARG A 55 -20.60 -8.85 1.00
CA ARG A 55 -20.45 -9.44 2.34
C ARG A 55 -19.34 -8.77 3.15
N GLU A 56 -19.39 -8.98 4.47
CA GLU A 56 -18.31 -8.59 5.36
C GLU A 56 -17.06 -9.47 5.15
N ALA A 57 -15.89 -8.86 5.30
CA ALA A 57 -14.61 -9.57 5.37
C ALA A 57 -14.16 -9.61 6.84
N THR A 58 -14.07 -10.82 7.38
CA THR A 58 -13.68 -11.05 8.79
C THR A 58 -12.22 -11.43 8.95
N SER A 59 -11.52 -11.68 7.84
CA SER A 59 -10.09 -11.96 7.82
C SER A 59 -9.33 -10.79 7.21
N PRO A 60 -8.13 -10.47 7.70
CA PRO A 60 -7.30 -9.42 7.12
C PRO A 60 -7.03 -9.66 5.63
N ILE A 61 -7.21 -8.62 4.83
CA ILE A 61 -6.96 -8.64 3.39
C ILE A 61 -5.66 -7.90 3.12
N PRO A 62 -4.58 -8.62 2.72
CA PRO A 62 -3.29 -8.00 2.46
C PRO A 62 -3.27 -7.27 1.11
N PRO A 63 -2.28 -6.38 0.88
CA PRO A 63 -2.06 -5.79 -0.44
C PRO A 63 -1.76 -6.88 -1.48
N CYS A 64 -2.28 -6.71 -2.70
CA CYS A 64 -2.02 -7.64 -3.80
C CYS A 64 -0.55 -7.59 -4.25
N GLY A 65 -0.13 -8.54 -5.09
CA GLY A 65 1.26 -8.62 -5.57
C GLY A 65 1.74 -7.36 -6.28
N SER A 66 0.90 -6.76 -7.13
CA SER A 66 1.23 -5.49 -7.82
C SER A 66 1.42 -4.34 -6.84
N CYS A 67 0.59 -4.28 -5.78
CA CYS A 67 0.73 -3.27 -4.74
C CYS A 67 2.00 -3.48 -3.93
N ARG A 68 2.33 -4.73 -3.57
CA ARG A 68 3.58 -5.04 -2.85
C ARG A 68 4.80 -4.59 -3.64
N GLN A 69 4.86 -4.89 -4.95
CA GLN A 69 5.95 -4.42 -5.81
C GLN A 69 6.01 -2.89 -5.86
N SER A 70 4.88 -2.22 -6.04
CA SER A 70 4.84 -0.75 -6.10
C SER A 70 5.27 -0.10 -4.78
N ILE A 71 4.79 -0.62 -3.65
CA ILE A 71 5.16 -0.09 -2.33
C ILE A 71 6.64 -0.35 -2.04
N SER A 72 7.20 -1.48 -2.51
CA SER A 72 8.62 -1.80 -2.31
C SER A 72 9.55 -0.76 -2.94
N GLU A 73 9.19 -0.22 -4.11
CA GLU A 73 9.96 0.84 -4.76
C GLU A 73 10.06 2.10 -3.88
N TYR A 74 8.97 2.47 -3.21
CA TYR A 74 8.96 3.61 -2.28
C TYR A 74 9.80 3.32 -1.03
N GLU A 75 9.65 2.14 -0.44
CA GLU A 75 10.42 1.74 0.75
C GLU A 75 11.92 1.72 0.47
N VAL A 76 12.34 1.15 -0.67
CA VAL A 76 13.76 1.12 -1.08
C VAL A 76 14.27 2.52 -1.39
N LYS A 77 13.52 3.32 -2.14
CA LYS A 77 13.92 4.68 -2.53
C LYS A 77 14.11 5.60 -1.32
N GLN A 78 13.21 5.51 -0.34
CA GLN A 78 13.24 6.38 0.84
C GLN A 78 14.21 5.90 1.93
N ASP A 79 14.73 4.68 1.83
CA ASP A 79 15.60 4.03 2.81
C ASP A 79 15.01 4.09 4.24
N LEU A 80 13.71 3.81 4.33
CA LEU A 80 12.95 3.78 5.57
C LEU A 80 11.82 2.77 5.44
N PRO A 81 11.66 1.82 6.40
CA PRO A 81 10.55 0.87 6.38
C PRO A 81 9.19 1.58 6.41
N ILE A 82 8.22 0.99 5.73
CA ILE A 82 6.82 1.40 5.79
C ILE A 82 6.08 0.39 6.65
N GLU A 83 5.56 0.82 7.80
CA GLU A 83 4.69 -0.01 8.62
C GLU A 83 3.36 -0.19 7.89
N ILE A 84 2.93 -1.43 7.69
CA ILE A 84 1.71 -1.74 6.95
C ILE A 84 0.73 -2.45 7.88
N TYR A 85 -0.47 -1.88 8.00
CA TYR A 85 -1.59 -2.43 8.76
C TYR A 85 -2.69 -2.80 7.77
N PHE A 86 -3.21 -4.01 7.85
CA PHE A 86 -4.29 -4.43 6.97
C PHE A 86 -5.34 -5.25 7.71
N MET A 87 -6.59 -5.06 7.31
CA MET A 87 -7.76 -5.72 7.90
C MET A 87 -8.84 -5.97 6.85
N GLY A 88 -9.81 -6.79 7.20
CA GLY A 88 -11.10 -6.82 6.51
C GLY A 88 -11.97 -5.62 6.91
N SER A 89 -13.28 -5.71 6.69
CA SER A 89 -14.23 -4.70 7.17
C SER A 89 -14.43 -4.75 8.68
N ILE A 90 -14.24 -5.93 9.28
CA ILE A 90 -14.32 -6.19 10.72
C ILE A 90 -13.27 -7.24 11.10
N GLY A 91 -13.02 -7.40 12.39
CA GLY A 91 -12.14 -8.46 12.90
C GLY A 91 -10.70 -8.01 13.12
N PRO A 92 -9.74 -8.94 13.10
CA PRO A 92 -8.36 -8.66 13.48
C PRO A 92 -7.64 -7.76 12.48
N ILE A 93 -6.67 -7.02 13.01
CA ILE A 93 -5.73 -6.21 12.22
C ILE A 93 -4.39 -6.90 12.25
N HIS A 94 -3.80 -7.12 11.06
CA HIS A 94 -2.43 -7.58 10.95
C HIS A 94 -1.49 -6.39 10.73
N LYS A 95 -0.30 -6.46 11.31
CA LYS A 95 0.76 -5.47 11.15
C LYS A 95 2.01 -6.13 10.57
N SER A 96 2.62 -5.46 9.59
CA SER A 96 3.99 -5.74 9.16
C SER A 96 4.86 -4.52 9.41
N ASP A 97 6.04 -4.70 9.98
CA ASP A 97 6.97 -3.61 10.28
C ASP A 97 7.67 -3.06 9.03
N SER A 98 7.57 -3.76 7.91
CA SER A 98 8.19 -3.40 6.64
C SER A 98 7.51 -4.14 5.51
N LEU A 99 7.44 -3.53 4.33
CA LEU A 99 6.96 -4.23 3.14
C LEU A 99 7.84 -5.45 2.82
N LYS A 100 9.12 -5.37 3.11
CA LYS A 100 10.06 -6.47 2.89
C LYS A 100 9.57 -7.80 3.49
N ASN A 101 8.86 -7.77 4.61
CA ASN A 101 8.28 -8.97 5.23
C ASN A 101 7.11 -9.57 4.42
N LEU A 102 6.47 -8.76 3.55
CA LEU A 102 5.35 -9.17 2.70
C LEU A 102 5.78 -9.52 1.28
N LEU A 103 7.05 -9.28 0.93
CA LEU A 103 7.61 -9.54 -0.39
C LEU A 103 9.06 -10.05 -0.24
N PRO A 104 9.26 -11.27 0.30
CA PRO A 104 10.58 -11.91 0.31
C PRO A 104 11.11 -12.02 -1.11
N PHE A 105 12.44 -11.85 -1.29
CA PHE A 105 13.07 -11.86 -2.61
C PHE A 105 12.52 -10.78 -3.54
N MET A 106 12.46 -9.53 -3.04
CA MET A 106 12.04 -8.37 -3.84
C MET A 106 12.88 -8.22 -5.11
N PHE A 107 12.20 -7.88 -6.21
CA PHE A 107 12.85 -7.35 -7.40
C PHE A 107 12.98 -5.83 -7.25
N ASP A 108 14.21 -5.31 -7.30
CA ASP A 108 14.48 -3.88 -7.21
C ASP A 108 15.62 -3.46 -8.14
N LYS A 109 15.99 -2.18 -8.09
CA LYS A 109 17.04 -1.60 -8.96
C LYS A 109 18.40 -2.30 -8.85
N SER A 110 18.67 -3.02 -7.77
CA SER A 110 19.93 -3.76 -7.61
C SER A 110 20.01 -4.98 -8.54
N ASN A 111 18.88 -5.41 -9.08
CA ASN A 111 18.79 -6.51 -10.04
C ASN A 111 18.99 -6.08 -11.49
N LEU A 112 19.06 -4.78 -11.74
CA LEU A 112 19.28 -4.19 -13.06
C LEU A 112 20.72 -3.81 -13.28
#